data_5ddae408ab86f906577656ee091548ed
#
_entry.id   5ddae408ab86f906577656ee091548ed
#
_cell.length_a   1.000
_cell.length_b   1.000
_cell.length_c   1.000
_cell.angle_alpha   90.00
_cell.angle_beta   90.00
_cell.angle_gamma   90.00
#
_symmetry.space_group_name_H-M   'P 1'
#
loop_
_entity.id
_entity.type
_entity.pdbx_description
1 polymer ?
#
loop_
_entity_poly.entity_id
_entity_poly.type
_entity_poly.pdbx_seq_one_letter_code
_entity_poly.pdbx_strand_id
1 'polypeptide(L)'
;MAVTSGKPMYKLFLAQHCQQTWQSNTTNLCVPFGLGTRRTCSLQGLKLEWTGMSSIYSHFSPTPGTSVRKQISISCNAAQGTSAVSSHEKVDFLKLQNGSDIRGVAVAGVVGELVNLTEPVSEAIGAAFAAWLLERKKPNESRQLRVSIGHDSRISAQKLQDAISRGLADAGVDVIQYGLASTPAMFNSTLTEDESYHCPVDGSIMITASHLPYNRNGFKFFTNAGGLGKADIKDILVRSAILYEKYSVAGVKESIQTAIRNVKRVDYMSVYTSNLVSAVRKAVGNKSKPLEGFHIVVDAGNGAGGFFAGKVLEPLGAITTGSQFLEPDGYFPNHIPNPEDKDAMKAITKAVVENKADLGIIFDTDVDRSAAVDSNGQEFNRNRLIALMSAIVLEEHPGTTIVTDSVTSDGLTTFIEKKLGGKHHRFKRGYKNVIDEAIRLNSVGEESHLAIETSGHGALKENHWLDDGAFLMVKLLNKLASEKASGSSSGSKVLTDLVEGLEEPSVAVELRLKIDLNHSDLKGSFRDYGEAVLKHLENRITLDPNLKKAPVNYEGVRVSGHGGWFLLRLSLHDPVLPLNIEAPSKEDAVKLGLAIQAAVKEFSALETSALDDFVQQQ
;
A
#
# COMPACT_ATOMS: atom_id res chain seq x y z
N MET A 1 0.27 32.12 -56.53
CA MET A 1 1.69 31.79 -56.29
C MET A 1 1.72 30.64 -55.30
N ALA A 2 2.14 29.52 -55.74
CA ALA A 2 2.22 28.27 -54.97
C ALA A 2 3.50 28.24 -54.12
N VAL A 3 3.45 27.76 -52.88
CA VAL A 3 4.58 27.15 -52.22
C VAL A 3 4.09 25.94 -51.45
N THR A 4 4.73 24.86 -51.73
CA THR A 4 4.55 23.45 -51.49
C THR A 4 4.79 22.97 -50.07
N SER A 5 4.00 21.97 -49.73
CA SER A 5 4.06 20.92 -48.73
C SER A 5 5.42 20.30 -48.37
N GLY A 6 5.58 19.94 -47.11
CA GLY A 6 6.57 18.97 -46.62
C GLY A 6 6.09 18.27 -45.38
N LYS A 7 5.52 17.04 -45.55
CA LYS A 7 5.29 16.07 -44.48
C LYS A 7 6.53 15.18 -44.33
N PRO A 8 6.94 14.74 -43.15
CA PRO A 8 7.75 13.53 -42.99
C PRO A 8 6.87 12.33 -42.63
N MET A 9 7.01 11.29 -43.43
CA MET A 9 6.50 9.93 -43.20
C MET A 9 7.24 9.27 -42.01
N TYR A 10 6.48 8.70 -41.08
CA TYR A 10 7.01 7.66 -40.17
C TYR A 10 6.67 6.27 -40.70
N LYS A 11 7.72 5.49 -40.89
CA LYS A 11 7.66 4.09 -41.34
C LYS A 11 7.18 3.20 -40.18
N LEU A 12 6.12 2.43 -40.42
CA LEU A 12 5.75 1.22 -39.68
C LEU A 12 6.83 0.14 -39.88
N PHE A 13 7.31 -0.43 -38.77
CA PHE A 13 8.00 -1.72 -38.78
C PHE A 13 7.13 -2.75 -38.08
N LEU A 14 6.67 -3.72 -38.90
CA LEU A 14 6.08 -4.99 -38.45
C LEU A 14 7.22 -5.90 -37.99
N ALA A 15 7.15 -6.41 -36.78
CA ALA A 15 8.01 -7.48 -36.29
C ALA A 15 7.33 -8.84 -36.54
N GLN A 16 7.95 -9.67 -37.36
CA GLN A 16 7.59 -11.05 -37.59
C GLN A 16 8.10 -11.95 -36.44
N HIS A 17 7.26 -12.93 -36.11
CA HIS A 17 7.57 -14.07 -35.24
C HIS A 17 8.79 -14.86 -35.73
N CYS A 18 9.65 -15.23 -34.78
CA CYS A 18 10.61 -16.32 -34.96
C CYS A 18 10.46 -17.31 -33.81
N GLN A 19 9.85 -18.47 -34.09
CA GLN A 19 9.93 -19.65 -33.24
C GLN A 19 11.28 -20.32 -33.50
N GLN A 20 12.05 -20.59 -32.46
CA GLN A 20 13.16 -21.52 -32.51
C GLN A 20 13.04 -22.60 -31.45
N THR A 21 12.95 -23.81 -31.95
CA THR A 21 12.99 -25.09 -31.25
C THR A 21 14.38 -25.38 -30.70
N TRP A 22 14.44 -25.86 -29.46
CA TRP A 22 15.67 -26.38 -28.87
C TRP A 22 15.82 -27.87 -29.15
N GLN A 23 16.89 -28.24 -29.86
CA GLN A 23 17.40 -29.61 -29.90
C GLN A 23 18.62 -29.75 -29.01
N SER A 24 18.58 -30.81 -28.21
CA SER A 24 19.65 -31.29 -27.34
C SER A 24 20.87 -31.79 -28.11
N ASN A 25 22.07 -31.40 -27.71
CA ASN A 25 23.27 -32.15 -28.05
C ASN A 25 24.14 -32.34 -26.81
N THR A 26 24.22 -33.61 -26.41
CA THR A 26 25.19 -34.17 -25.46
C THR A 26 26.50 -34.44 -26.20
N THR A 27 27.62 -33.94 -25.67
CA THR A 27 28.94 -34.55 -25.95
C THR A 27 29.77 -34.57 -24.67
N ASN A 28 30.15 -35.81 -24.34
CA ASN A 28 31.13 -36.19 -23.30
C ASN A 28 32.52 -35.72 -23.66
N LEU A 29 33.30 -35.30 -22.64
CA LEU A 29 34.73 -35.42 -22.66
C LEU A 29 35.25 -35.67 -21.22
N CYS A 30 35.91 -36.81 -21.08
CA CYS A 30 36.62 -37.28 -19.89
C CYS A 30 38.08 -36.82 -19.90
N VAL A 31 38.65 -36.87 -18.66
CA VAL A 31 40.05 -37.29 -18.28
C VAL A 31 41.00 -36.16 -17.91
N PRO A 32 42.00 -36.38 -17.01
CA PRO A 32 42.16 -37.27 -15.86
C PRO A 32 42.78 -36.63 -14.59
N PHE A 33 42.87 -37.48 -13.60
CA PHE A 33 43.61 -37.45 -12.30
C PHE A 33 45.00 -36.77 -12.23
N GLY A 34 45.25 -36.11 -11.08
CA GLY A 34 46.58 -35.78 -10.58
C GLY A 34 46.62 -35.75 -9.05
N LEU A 35 47.28 -36.74 -8.48
CA LEU A 35 47.62 -36.87 -7.04
C LEU A 35 48.67 -35.84 -6.60
N GLY A 36 48.55 -35.32 -5.36
CA GLY A 36 49.69 -34.59 -4.75
C GLY A 36 49.43 -34.05 -3.36
N THR A 37 49.79 -34.86 -2.36
CA THR A 37 50.49 -34.59 -1.08
C THR A 37 49.86 -33.70 0.01
N ARG A 38 49.63 -34.37 1.14
CA ARG A 38 49.42 -33.84 2.50
C ARG A 38 50.57 -32.92 2.93
N ARG A 39 50.24 -31.80 3.57
CA ARG A 39 51.13 -31.18 4.59
C ARG A 39 50.28 -30.76 5.79
N THR A 40 50.57 -31.37 6.91
CA THR A 40 50.18 -30.98 8.26
C THR A 40 51.04 -29.79 8.71
N CYS A 41 50.40 -28.77 9.27
CA CYS A 41 51.07 -27.79 10.14
C CYS A 41 50.21 -27.52 11.36
N SER A 42 50.74 -27.93 12.51
CA SER A 42 50.29 -27.54 13.84
C SER A 42 50.79 -26.12 14.15
N LEU A 43 49.98 -25.29 14.79
CA LEU A 43 50.47 -24.14 15.54
C LEU A 43 49.66 -23.93 16.82
N GLN A 44 50.46 -23.92 17.88
CA GLN A 44 50.09 -23.68 19.26
C GLN A 44 49.68 -22.24 19.53
N GLY A 45 48.71 -22.08 20.44
CA GLY A 45 48.76 -21.22 21.61
C GLY A 45 48.84 -19.70 21.42
N LEU A 46 47.76 -19.03 21.84
CA LEU A 46 47.87 -17.71 22.48
C LEU A 46 46.71 -17.53 23.47
N LYS A 47 47.09 -17.49 24.76
CA LYS A 47 46.27 -17.00 25.87
C LYS A 47 46.21 -15.48 25.77
N LEU A 48 45.04 -14.91 26.00
CA LEU A 48 44.89 -13.50 26.36
C LEU A 48 44.08 -13.39 27.66
N GLU A 49 44.76 -12.86 28.64
CA GLU A 49 44.25 -12.56 29.99
C GLU A 49 43.34 -11.33 29.96
N TRP A 50 42.28 -11.41 30.75
CA TRP A 50 41.45 -10.26 31.10
C TRP A 50 41.89 -9.68 32.44
N THR A 51 42.30 -8.42 32.46
CA THR A 51 42.46 -7.61 33.66
C THR A 51 41.32 -6.60 33.72
N GLY A 52 40.69 -6.54 34.87
CA GLY A 52 39.54 -5.83 35.29
C GLY A 52 39.77 -4.39 35.76
N MET A 53 38.67 -3.79 36.14
CA MET A 53 38.49 -2.73 37.17
C MET A 53 37.00 -2.58 37.38
N SER A 54 36.42 -2.97 38.53
CA SER A 54 36.14 -2.32 39.82
C SER A 54 35.68 -0.85 39.69
N SER A 55 34.70 -0.33 40.32
CA SER A 55 33.74 -0.62 41.39
C SER A 55 32.99 0.69 41.65
N ILE A 56 31.83 0.70 42.24
CA ILE A 56 31.45 1.57 43.37
C ILE A 56 30.04 1.19 43.92
N TYR A 57 30.01 1.00 45.20
CA TYR A 57 29.09 0.70 46.26
C TYR A 57 27.76 1.45 46.32
N SER A 58 26.68 0.78 46.82
CA SER A 58 26.16 1.05 48.19
C SER A 58 25.04 0.07 48.63
N HIS A 59 25.34 -0.58 49.73
CA HIS A 59 24.57 -1.10 50.88
C HIS A 59 23.06 -1.30 50.79
N PHE A 60 22.62 -2.54 51.11
CA PHE A 60 21.83 -2.87 52.30
C PHE A 60 21.97 -4.38 52.63
N SER A 61 22.15 -4.68 53.93
CA SER A 61 22.46 -6.00 54.51
C SER A 61 21.23 -6.70 55.09
N PRO A 62 21.34 -7.97 55.56
CA PRO A 62 20.36 -9.04 55.33
C PRO A 62 19.66 -9.52 56.60
N THR A 63 18.68 -10.40 56.45
CA THR A 63 18.29 -11.38 57.49
C THR A 63 17.97 -12.74 56.91
N PRO A 64 18.21 -13.83 57.65
CA PRO A 64 18.39 -15.18 57.10
C PRO A 64 17.17 -16.08 57.29
N GLY A 65 17.03 -17.09 56.41
CA GLY A 65 16.00 -18.13 56.57
C GLY A 65 16.05 -19.27 55.60
N THR A 66 16.65 -20.37 56.01
CA THR A 66 16.41 -21.78 55.68
C THR A 66 16.59 -22.27 54.26
N SER A 67 17.64 -23.08 54.12
CA SER A 67 17.99 -23.96 52.99
C SER A 67 16.98 -25.11 52.80
N VAL A 68 16.61 -25.33 51.53
CA VAL A 68 16.28 -26.68 51.01
C VAL A 68 16.98 -26.84 49.67
N ARG A 69 18.09 -27.60 49.68
CA ARG A 69 18.75 -28.13 48.47
C ARG A 69 17.85 -29.20 47.85
N LYS A 70 17.30 -28.94 46.65
CA LYS A 70 16.90 -29.97 45.72
C LYS A 70 18.00 -30.18 44.69
N GLN A 71 18.68 -31.34 44.79
CA GLN A 71 19.51 -31.84 43.72
C GLN A 71 18.67 -32.18 42.51
N ILE A 72 18.90 -31.52 41.40
CA ILE A 72 18.38 -31.93 40.09
C ILE A 72 19.53 -32.72 39.44
N SER A 73 19.34 -34.03 39.35
CA SER A 73 20.21 -34.89 38.54
C SER A 73 19.81 -34.76 37.07
N ILE A 74 20.68 -34.20 36.24
CA ILE A 74 20.53 -34.22 34.79
C ILE A 74 21.09 -35.55 34.30
N SER A 75 20.22 -36.47 33.89
CA SER A 75 20.62 -37.65 33.15
C SER A 75 20.72 -37.29 31.66
N CYS A 76 21.95 -37.28 31.12
CA CYS A 76 22.16 -37.23 29.67
C CYS A 76 21.87 -38.63 29.09
N ASN A 77 20.69 -38.81 28.55
CA ASN A 77 20.43 -39.90 27.62
C ASN A 77 20.86 -39.44 26.21
N ALA A 78 21.98 -39.99 25.76
CA ALA A 78 22.38 -39.94 24.37
C ALA A 78 21.43 -40.81 23.55
N ALA A 79 20.36 -40.21 23.05
CA ALA A 79 19.55 -40.84 22.01
C ALA A 79 20.26 -40.61 20.67
N GLN A 80 20.67 -41.71 20.03
CA GLN A 80 21.09 -41.70 18.63
C GLN A 80 19.92 -41.19 17.79
N GLY A 81 19.98 -39.91 17.44
CA GLY A 81 19.04 -39.29 16.54
C GLY A 81 19.37 -39.66 15.10
N THR A 82 18.56 -40.54 14.52
CA THR A 82 18.39 -40.59 13.06
C THR A 82 18.09 -39.18 12.59
N SER A 83 18.91 -38.64 11.68
CA SER A 83 18.66 -37.36 11.02
C SER A 83 17.34 -37.45 10.26
N ALA A 84 16.27 -36.95 10.86
CA ALA A 84 15.06 -36.65 10.16
C ALA A 84 15.39 -35.54 9.18
N VAL A 85 15.45 -35.84 7.90
CA VAL A 85 15.36 -34.86 6.82
C VAL A 85 14.02 -34.14 7.06
N SER A 86 14.07 -32.92 7.55
CA SER A 86 12.88 -32.10 7.71
C SER A 86 12.28 -31.96 6.30
N SER A 87 11.10 -32.55 6.09
CA SER A 87 10.32 -32.30 4.89
C SER A 87 10.01 -30.80 4.88
N HIS A 88 10.67 -30.05 3.99
CA HIS A 88 10.35 -28.66 3.78
C HIS A 88 8.88 -28.57 3.39
N GLU A 89 8.10 -27.86 4.19
CA GLU A 89 6.70 -27.62 3.92
C GLU A 89 6.60 -26.89 2.57
N LYS A 90 5.83 -27.43 1.65
CA LYS A 90 5.70 -26.90 0.29
C LYS A 90 4.96 -25.56 0.37
N VAL A 91 5.67 -24.46 0.20
CA VAL A 91 5.11 -23.11 0.21
C VAL A 91 4.45 -22.82 -1.13
N ASP A 92 3.18 -22.43 -1.11
CA ASP A 92 2.47 -21.93 -2.28
C ASP A 92 2.66 -20.41 -2.39
N PHE A 93 3.70 -20.00 -3.12
CA PHE A 93 4.03 -18.59 -3.30
C PHE A 93 2.92 -17.79 -3.99
N LEU A 94 2.13 -18.39 -4.89
CA LEU A 94 1.08 -17.67 -5.60
C LEU A 94 -0.08 -17.27 -4.68
N LYS A 95 -0.28 -17.95 -3.55
CA LYS A 95 -1.24 -17.53 -2.52
C LYS A 95 -0.84 -16.26 -1.78
N LEU A 96 0.42 -15.83 -1.88
CA LEU A 96 0.89 -14.56 -1.33
C LEU A 96 0.55 -13.36 -2.23
N GLN A 97 0.12 -13.59 -3.47
CA GLN A 97 -0.25 -12.50 -4.37
C GLN A 97 -1.56 -11.84 -3.93
N ASN A 98 -1.50 -10.56 -3.64
CA ASN A 98 -2.67 -9.73 -3.35
C ASN A 98 -2.67 -8.52 -4.31
N GLY A 99 -3.30 -8.68 -5.47
CA GLY A 99 -3.27 -7.66 -6.51
C GLY A 99 -1.87 -7.38 -7.05
N SER A 100 -1.43 -6.15 -6.88
CA SER A 100 -0.09 -5.66 -7.21
C SER A 100 0.90 -5.77 -6.04
N ASP A 101 0.49 -6.36 -4.91
CA ASP A 101 1.29 -6.51 -3.71
C ASP A 101 1.51 -7.99 -3.36
N ILE A 102 2.46 -8.23 -2.46
CA ILE A 102 2.61 -9.50 -1.75
C ILE A 102 2.07 -9.32 -0.34
N ARG A 103 1.21 -10.22 0.15
CA ARG A 103 0.63 -10.20 1.50
C ARG A 103 0.64 -11.60 2.10
N GLY A 104 0.91 -11.70 3.41
CA GLY A 104 0.91 -12.96 4.12
C GLY A 104 0.76 -12.80 5.62
N VAL A 105 0.64 -13.94 6.32
CA VAL A 105 0.70 -14.03 7.78
C VAL A 105 2.18 -14.10 8.17
N ALA A 106 2.67 -13.08 8.87
CA ALA A 106 4.08 -12.97 9.28
C ALA A 106 4.29 -13.29 10.76
N VAL A 107 3.23 -13.24 11.58
CA VAL A 107 3.28 -13.50 13.02
C VAL A 107 2.19 -14.48 13.41
N ALA A 108 2.55 -15.49 14.22
CA ALA A 108 1.59 -16.45 14.77
C ALA A 108 0.74 -15.81 15.89
N GLY A 109 -0.40 -16.42 16.21
CA GLY A 109 -1.24 -16.02 17.34
C GLY A 109 -2.72 -15.84 17.01
N VAL A 110 -3.09 -15.84 15.72
CA VAL A 110 -4.48 -15.82 15.29
C VAL A 110 -4.92 -17.24 14.94
N VAL A 111 -6.00 -17.70 15.57
CA VAL A 111 -6.52 -19.07 15.38
C VAL A 111 -6.95 -19.28 13.92
N GLY A 112 -6.48 -20.36 13.31
CA GLY A 112 -6.78 -20.70 11.92
C GLY A 112 -5.88 -20.01 10.88
N GLU A 113 -4.97 -19.10 11.29
CA GLU A 113 -4.02 -18.44 10.40
C GLU A 113 -2.60 -18.98 10.59
N LEU A 114 -2.12 -19.74 9.62
CA LEU A 114 -0.75 -20.26 9.61
C LEU A 114 0.22 -19.22 9.06
N VAL A 115 1.39 -19.09 9.69
CA VAL A 115 2.45 -18.22 9.20
C VAL A 115 2.96 -18.72 7.85
N ASN A 116 2.87 -17.92 6.82
CA ASN A 116 3.29 -18.22 5.45
C ASN A 116 4.28 -17.21 4.86
N LEU A 117 4.42 -16.03 5.51
CA LEU A 117 5.43 -15.03 5.15
C LEU A 117 6.60 -15.12 6.14
N THR A 118 7.41 -16.17 5.98
CA THR A 118 8.58 -16.47 6.81
C THR A 118 9.84 -15.77 6.30
N GLU A 119 10.92 -15.78 7.10
CA GLU A 119 12.23 -15.25 6.67
C GLU A 119 12.77 -15.93 5.40
N PRO A 120 12.78 -17.29 5.28
CA PRO A 120 13.26 -17.92 4.05
C PRO A 120 12.39 -17.59 2.82
N VAL A 121 11.08 -17.43 3.00
CA VAL A 121 10.16 -17.00 1.93
C VAL A 121 10.51 -15.56 1.50
N SER A 122 10.73 -14.67 2.44
CA SER A 122 11.07 -13.27 2.19
C SER A 122 12.44 -13.12 1.53
N GLU A 123 13.42 -13.93 1.95
CA GLU A 123 14.74 -13.98 1.33
C GLU A 123 14.67 -14.42 -0.14
N ALA A 124 13.90 -15.46 -0.44
CA ALA A 124 13.65 -15.90 -1.81
C ALA A 124 12.93 -14.81 -2.65
N ILE A 125 12.00 -14.06 -2.07
CA ILE A 125 11.33 -12.92 -2.72
C ILE A 125 12.32 -11.80 -3.03
N GLY A 126 13.21 -11.45 -2.11
CA GLY A 126 14.27 -10.46 -2.33
C GLY A 126 15.20 -10.85 -3.48
N ALA A 127 15.67 -12.10 -3.49
CA ALA A 127 16.51 -12.63 -4.57
C ALA A 127 15.79 -12.65 -5.93
N ALA A 128 14.49 -12.98 -5.92
CA ALA A 128 13.66 -12.98 -7.13
C ALA A 128 13.45 -11.56 -7.68
N PHE A 129 13.24 -10.56 -6.83
CA PHE A 129 13.14 -9.17 -7.25
C PHE A 129 14.46 -8.65 -7.83
N ALA A 130 15.59 -9.00 -7.22
CA ALA A 130 16.91 -8.68 -7.78
C ALA A 130 17.10 -9.29 -9.18
N ALA A 131 16.75 -10.57 -9.36
CA ALA A 131 16.81 -11.22 -10.66
C ALA A 131 15.88 -10.55 -11.70
N TRP A 132 14.68 -10.16 -11.26
CA TRP A 132 13.72 -9.43 -12.09
C TRP A 132 14.26 -8.07 -12.55
N LEU A 133 14.94 -7.31 -11.68
CA LEU A 133 15.59 -6.04 -12.01
C LEU A 133 16.79 -6.24 -12.95
N LEU A 134 17.63 -7.25 -12.67
CA LEU A 134 18.84 -7.54 -13.47
C LEU A 134 18.50 -7.86 -14.92
N GLU A 135 17.42 -8.59 -15.18
CA GLU A 135 16.96 -8.88 -16.54
C GLU A 135 16.49 -7.64 -17.31
N ARG A 136 16.05 -6.60 -16.60
CA ARG A 136 15.56 -5.34 -17.16
C ARG A 136 16.61 -4.25 -17.24
N LYS A 137 17.80 -4.51 -16.68
CA LYS A 137 18.93 -3.61 -16.75
C LYS A 137 19.40 -3.40 -18.20
N LYS A 138 19.66 -2.16 -18.57
CA LYS A 138 20.15 -1.84 -19.91
C LYS A 138 21.55 -2.45 -20.13
N PRO A 139 21.84 -3.03 -21.31
CA PRO A 139 23.13 -3.71 -21.58
C PRO A 139 24.38 -2.84 -21.36
N ASN A 140 24.27 -1.53 -21.52
CA ASN A 140 25.38 -0.58 -21.40
C ASN A 140 25.51 0.05 -20.00
N GLU A 141 24.69 -0.35 -19.05
CA GLU A 141 24.70 0.17 -17.69
C GLU A 141 25.69 -0.64 -16.82
N SER A 142 26.87 -0.06 -16.56
CA SER A 142 27.93 -0.71 -15.79
C SER A 142 27.74 -0.58 -14.27
N ARG A 143 26.91 0.39 -13.81
CA ARG A 143 26.65 0.63 -12.39
C ARG A 143 25.96 -0.58 -11.75
N GLN A 144 26.38 -0.94 -10.56
CA GLN A 144 25.69 -1.95 -9.75
C GLN A 144 24.28 -1.48 -9.39
N LEU A 145 23.28 -2.37 -9.45
CA LEU A 145 21.92 -2.04 -9.08
C LEU A 145 21.82 -1.74 -7.60
N ARG A 146 21.01 -0.74 -7.26
CA ARG A 146 20.68 -0.32 -5.90
C ARG A 146 19.22 -0.59 -5.61
N VAL A 147 18.92 -1.19 -4.46
CA VAL A 147 17.55 -1.40 -3.98
C VAL A 147 17.42 -0.83 -2.58
N SER A 148 16.44 0.06 -2.39
CA SER A 148 16.09 0.55 -1.07
C SER A 148 15.03 -0.34 -0.41
N ILE A 149 15.08 -0.44 0.92
CA ILE A 149 14.11 -1.16 1.74
C ILE A 149 13.71 -0.27 2.92
N GLY A 150 12.42 -0.07 3.07
CA GLY A 150 11.83 0.57 4.24
C GLY A 150 10.66 -0.24 4.77
N HIS A 151 10.18 0.11 5.94
CA HIS A 151 9.09 -0.61 6.59
C HIS A 151 8.21 0.31 7.42
N ASP A 152 6.96 -0.11 7.64
CA ASP A 152 6.05 0.50 8.60
C ASP A 152 6.34 0.05 10.07
N SER A 153 5.44 0.34 10.99
CA SER A 153 5.59 0.05 12.41
C SER A 153 5.39 -1.41 12.82
N ARG A 154 5.02 -2.32 11.89
CA ARG A 154 4.63 -3.71 12.20
C ARG A 154 5.72 -4.49 12.91
N ILE A 155 5.33 -5.30 13.91
CA ILE A 155 6.27 -6.06 14.77
C ILE A 155 7.17 -7.05 14.01
N SER A 156 6.75 -7.53 12.85
CA SER A 156 7.56 -8.41 11.98
C SER A 156 8.48 -7.67 11.00
N ALA A 157 8.40 -6.32 10.93
CA ALA A 157 9.02 -5.53 9.88
C ALA A 157 10.54 -5.68 9.83
N GLN A 158 11.25 -5.52 10.97
CA GLN A 158 12.71 -5.63 11.02
C GLN A 158 13.21 -7.02 10.59
N LYS A 159 12.53 -8.07 11.04
CA LYS A 159 12.87 -9.46 10.71
C LYS A 159 12.76 -9.73 9.20
N LEU A 160 11.69 -9.22 8.58
CA LEU A 160 11.48 -9.35 7.14
C LEU A 160 12.45 -8.47 6.35
N GLN A 161 12.78 -7.27 6.86
CA GLN A 161 13.80 -6.40 6.25
C GLN A 161 15.16 -7.09 6.18
N ASP A 162 15.58 -7.74 7.25
CA ASP A 162 16.85 -8.44 7.29
C ASP A 162 16.88 -9.64 6.32
N ALA A 163 15.77 -10.38 6.22
CA ALA A 163 15.63 -11.50 5.29
C ALA A 163 15.67 -11.05 3.83
N ILE A 164 14.88 -10.04 3.46
CA ILE A 164 14.90 -9.48 2.09
C ILE A 164 16.27 -8.92 1.74
N SER A 165 16.93 -8.23 2.70
CA SER A 165 18.28 -7.69 2.48
C SER A 165 19.29 -8.78 2.14
N ARG A 166 19.21 -9.96 2.80
CA ARG A 166 20.08 -11.11 2.47
C ARG A 166 19.84 -11.56 1.03
N GLY A 167 18.58 -11.80 0.65
CA GLY A 167 18.23 -12.26 -0.70
C GLY A 167 18.69 -11.31 -1.81
N LEU A 168 18.53 -10.01 -1.62
CA LEU A 168 19.01 -8.98 -2.55
C LEU A 168 20.53 -8.95 -2.64
N ALA A 169 21.24 -8.95 -1.49
CA ALA A 169 22.69 -8.87 -1.43
C ALA A 169 23.36 -10.12 -2.02
N ASP A 170 22.80 -11.31 -1.75
CA ASP A 170 23.27 -12.58 -2.34
C ASP A 170 23.12 -12.60 -3.87
N ALA A 171 22.13 -11.89 -4.40
CA ALA A 171 21.95 -11.70 -5.84
C ALA A 171 22.87 -10.61 -6.43
N GLY A 172 23.74 -9.99 -5.63
CA GLY A 172 24.72 -9.00 -6.07
C GLY A 172 24.17 -7.58 -6.24
N VAL A 173 23.13 -7.20 -5.51
CA VAL A 173 22.55 -5.86 -5.51
C VAL A 173 23.01 -5.09 -4.27
N ASP A 174 23.30 -3.79 -4.42
CA ASP A 174 23.54 -2.89 -3.29
C ASP A 174 22.24 -2.62 -2.55
N VAL A 175 22.22 -2.92 -1.25
CA VAL A 175 21.04 -2.77 -0.39
C VAL A 175 21.15 -1.53 0.48
N ILE A 176 20.09 -0.72 0.48
CA ILE A 176 20.02 0.51 1.28
C ILE A 176 18.78 0.42 2.17
N GLN A 177 18.98 0.30 3.49
CA GLN A 177 17.91 0.26 4.48
C GLN A 177 17.58 1.68 4.95
N TYR A 178 16.29 2.04 4.86
CA TYR A 178 15.77 3.33 5.36
C TYR A 178 15.11 3.20 6.74
N GLY A 179 14.91 1.96 7.23
CA GLY A 179 14.22 1.71 8.50
C GLY A 179 12.74 2.06 8.42
N LEU A 180 12.22 2.72 9.47
CA LEU A 180 10.83 3.20 9.49
C LEU A 180 10.65 4.26 8.40
N ALA A 181 9.76 3.96 7.46
CA ALA A 181 9.50 4.79 6.28
C ALA A 181 8.03 4.74 5.89
N SER A 182 7.64 5.59 4.96
CA SER A 182 6.31 5.58 4.35
C SER A 182 6.35 5.00 2.93
N THR A 183 5.25 4.44 2.47
CA THR A 183 5.11 3.93 1.09
C THR A 183 5.49 4.99 0.03
N PRO A 184 5.00 6.24 0.12
CA PRO A 184 5.40 7.26 -0.85
C PRO A 184 6.89 7.62 -0.79
N ALA A 185 7.52 7.61 0.39
CA ALA A 185 8.97 7.85 0.49
C ALA A 185 9.77 6.77 -0.24
N MET A 186 9.31 5.51 -0.18
CA MET A 186 9.98 4.41 -0.90
C MET A 186 9.91 4.59 -2.41
N PHE A 187 8.76 4.95 -2.96
CA PHE A 187 8.67 5.27 -4.38
C PHE A 187 9.50 6.54 -4.72
N ASN A 188 9.40 7.60 -3.92
CA ASN A 188 10.15 8.85 -4.12
C ASN A 188 11.66 8.60 -4.25
N SER A 189 12.22 7.62 -3.53
CA SER A 189 13.65 7.27 -3.60
C SER A 189 14.12 6.76 -4.97
N THR A 190 13.20 6.29 -5.81
CA THR A 190 13.50 5.87 -7.18
C THR A 190 13.59 7.05 -8.16
N LEU A 191 13.12 8.23 -7.75
CA LEU A 191 13.03 9.44 -8.56
C LEU A 191 14.01 10.54 -8.09
N THR A 192 14.36 10.54 -6.81
CA THR A 192 15.26 11.54 -6.22
C THR A 192 16.68 11.37 -6.75
N GLU A 193 17.30 12.47 -7.19
CA GLU A 193 18.69 12.49 -7.65
C GLU A 193 19.57 13.09 -6.54
N ASP A 194 20.05 12.23 -5.62
CA ASP A 194 20.95 12.63 -4.53
C ASP A 194 21.89 11.47 -4.13
N GLU A 195 23.12 11.49 -4.62
CA GLU A 195 24.13 10.47 -4.35
C GLU A 195 24.54 10.38 -2.86
N SER A 196 24.35 11.42 -2.05
CA SER A 196 24.61 11.39 -0.61
C SER A 196 23.65 10.43 0.12
N TYR A 197 22.47 10.21 -0.46
CA TYR A 197 21.47 9.24 -0.01
C TYR A 197 21.41 7.98 -0.89
N HIS A 198 22.38 7.79 -1.78
CA HIS A 198 22.45 6.70 -2.75
C HIS A 198 21.25 6.64 -3.72
N CYS A 199 20.64 7.77 -3.99
CA CYS A 199 19.52 7.93 -4.93
C CYS A 199 19.98 8.47 -6.29
N PRO A 200 19.25 8.15 -7.39
CA PRO A 200 18.09 7.26 -7.43
C PRO A 200 18.46 5.79 -7.22
N VAL A 201 17.54 5.04 -6.61
CA VAL A 201 17.64 3.58 -6.56
C VAL A 201 16.93 2.96 -7.78
N ASP A 202 17.36 1.77 -8.21
CA ASP A 202 16.78 1.09 -9.37
C ASP A 202 15.48 0.37 -9.01
N GLY A 203 15.34 -0.01 -7.75
CA GLY A 203 14.13 -0.58 -7.19
C GLY A 203 13.97 -0.22 -5.72
N SER A 204 12.75 -0.27 -5.24
CA SER A 204 12.41 0.03 -3.86
C SER A 204 11.38 -0.96 -3.33
N ILE A 205 11.53 -1.36 -2.06
CA ILE A 205 10.63 -2.29 -1.39
C ILE A 205 10.09 -1.65 -0.13
N MET A 206 8.77 -1.50 -0.04
CA MET A 206 8.07 -1.17 1.20
C MET A 206 7.56 -2.42 1.88
N ILE A 207 7.97 -2.65 3.11
CA ILE A 207 7.49 -3.75 3.96
C ILE A 207 6.30 -3.26 4.75
N THR A 208 5.12 -3.67 4.36
CA THR A 208 3.84 -3.22 4.93
C THR A 208 2.70 -4.19 4.60
N ALA A 209 1.67 -4.17 5.41
CA ALA A 209 0.38 -4.74 5.07
C ALA A 209 -0.74 -3.68 5.15
N SER A 210 -0.39 -2.38 5.05
CA SER A 210 -1.32 -1.27 5.14
C SER A 210 -2.21 -1.40 6.41
N HIS A 211 -3.50 -1.32 6.31
CA HIS A 211 -4.45 -1.39 7.43
C HIS A 211 -4.81 -2.81 7.93
N LEU A 212 -4.17 -3.87 7.37
CA LEU A 212 -4.45 -5.24 7.80
C LEU A 212 -4.02 -5.50 9.26
N PRO A 213 -4.56 -6.52 9.95
CA PRO A 213 -4.24 -6.82 11.33
C PRO A 213 -2.74 -6.99 11.60
N TYR A 214 -2.34 -6.85 12.87
CA TYR A 214 -0.94 -6.84 13.34
C TYR A 214 -0.10 -8.05 12.91
N ASN A 215 -0.75 -9.21 12.74
CA ASN A 215 -0.09 -10.46 12.38
C ASN A 215 0.19 -10.59 10.87
N ARG A 216 -0.34 -9.68 10.05
CA ARG A 216 -0.10 -9.61 8.60
C ARG A 216 1.11 -8.73 8.29
N ASN A 217 1.79 -9.05 7.19
CA ASN A 217 2.78 -8.17 6.58
C ASN A 217 2.85 -8.45 5.08
N GLY A 218 3.69 -7.74 4.34
CA GLY A 218 3.82 -7.90 2.92
C GLY A 218 4.87 -6.98 2.30
N PHE A 219 4.85 -6.92 0.98
CA PHE A 219 5.80 -6.14 0.20
C PHE A 219 5.12 -5.42 -0.95
N LYS A 220 5.38 -4.11 -1.07
CA LYS A 220 5.09 -3.30 -2.25
C LYS A 220 6.43 -3.02 -2.95
N PHE A 221 6.43 -3.08 -4.28
CA PHE A 221 7.63 -2.90 -5.08
C PHE A 221 7.48 -1.72 -6.02
N PHE A 222 8.53 -0.94 -6.14
CA PHE A 222 8.56 0.26 -6.98
C PHE A 222 9.81 0.29 -7.86
N THR A 223 9.67 0.92 -9.02
CA THR A 223 10.74 1.40 -9.87
C THR A 223 10.45 2.86 -10.22
N ASN A 224 11.32 3.52 -10.95
CA ASN A 224 11.05 4.87 -11.44
C ASN A 224 9.83 4.98 -12.39
N ALA A 225 9.29 3.86 -12.85
CA ALA A 225 8.06 3.80 -13.63
C ALA A 225 6.78 3.67 -12.76
N GLY A 226 6.92 3.60 -11.44
CA GLY A 226 5.82 3.44 -10.50
C GLY A 226 5.82 2.09 -9.78
N GLY A 227 4.71 1.79 -9.10
CA GLY A 227 4.48 0.50 -8.47
C GLY A 227 4.36 -0.63 -9.49
N LEU A 228 4.86 -1.81 -9.15
CA LEU A 228 4.80 -2.98 -10.02
C LEU A 228 3.35 -3.46 -10.23
N GLY A 229 3.08 -3.99 -11.41
CA GLY A 229 1.76 -4.53 -11.76
C GLY A 229 1.56 -5.98 -11.33
N LYS A 230 0.32 -6.47 -11.40
CA LYS A 230 -0.05 -7.87 -11.06
C LYS A 230 0.80 -8.91 -11.79
N ALA A 231 1.13 -8.68 -13.06
CA ALA A 231 1.92 -9.60 -13.86
C ALA A 231 3.37 -9.69 -13.36
N ASP A 232 3.96 -8.55 -12.96
CA ASP A 232 5.31 -8.49 -12.42
C ASP A 232 5.39 -9.18 -11.06
N ILE A 233 4.40 -8.95 -10.18
CA ILE A 233 4.32 -9.63 -8.88
C ILE A 233 4.18 -11.15 -9.06
N LYS A 234 3.35 -11.59 -10.01
CA LYS A 234 3.24 -13.02 -10.34
C LYS A 234 4.56 -13.60 -10.81
N ASP A 235 5.29 -12.90 -11.69
CA ASP A 235 6.62 -13.32 -12.18
C ASP A 235 7.62 -13.42 -11.01
N ILE A 236 7.66 -12.43 -10.13
CA ILE A 236 8.52 -12.44 -8.93
C ILE A 236 8.18 -13.66 -8.05
N LEU A 237 6.91 -13.94 -7.79
CA LEU A 237 6.49 -15.06 -6.95
C LEU A 237 6.84 -16.43 -7.57
N VAL A 238 6.70 -16.58 -8.90
CA VAL A 238 7.12 -17.80 -9.61
C VAL A 238 8.63 -18.00 -9.49
N ARG A 239 9.43 -16.95 -9.67
CA ARG A 239 10.90 -16.99 -9.47
C ARG A 239 11.25 -17.32 -8.02
N SER A 240 10.51 -16.74 -7.06
CA SER A 240 10.71 -16.99 -5.64
C SER A 240 10.53 -18.47 -5.30
N ALA A 241 9.52 -19.13 -5.86
CA ALA A 241 9.29 -20.56 -5.64
C ALA A 241 10.48 -21.40 -6.13
N ILE A 242 11.02 -21.10 -7.31
CA ILE A 242 12.18 -21.79 -7.90
C ILE A 242 13.43 -21.56 -7.04
N LEU A 243 13.68 -20.34 -6.60
CA LEU A 243 14.83 -19.99 -5.78
C LEU A 243 14.74 -20.61 -4.39
N TYR A 244 13.55 -20.60 -3.78
CA TYR A 244 13.29 -21.21 -2.48
C TYR A 244 13.62 -22.71 -2.46
N GLU A 245 13.19 -23.46 -3.47
CA GLU A 245 13.52 -24.88 -3.61
C GLU A 245 15.03 -25.08 -3.78
N LYS A 246 15.69 -24.26 -4.58
CA LYS A 246 17.14 -24.33 -4.80
C LYS A 246 17.94 -24.05 -3.53
N TYR A 247 17.55 -23.05 -2.73
CA TYR A 247 18.22 -22.72 -1.47
C TYR A 247 18.00 -23.79 -0.40
N SER A 248 16.84 -24.43 -0.37
CA SER A 248 16.55 -25.49 0.60
C SER A 248 17.42 -26.73 0.39
N VAL A 249 17.87 -27.01 -0.85
CA VAL A 249 18.72 -28.16 -1.21
C VAL A 249 20.22 -27.88 -0.99
N ALA A 250 20.67 -26.62 -1.12
CA ALA A 250 22.09 -26.28 -1.22
C ALA A 250 22.80 -25.91 0.11
N GLY A 251 22.11 -25.87 1.25
CA GLY A 251 22.72 -25.60 2.57
C GLY A 251 23.43 -24.23 2.67
N VAL A 252 22.67 -23.15 2.71
CA VAL A 252 23.07 -21.74 2.59
C VAL A 252 23.82 -21.20 3.84
N LYS A 253 24.79 -21.86 4.42
CA LYS A 253 25.45 -21.38 5.65
C LYS A 253 26.64 -20.43 5.46
N GLU A 254 27.24 -20.36 4.29
CA GLU A 254 28.47 -19.55 4.06
C GLU A 254 28.24 -18.17 3.41
N SER A 255 27.16 -17.97 2.64
CA SER A 255 26.89 -16.69 1.95
C SER A 255 26.38 -15.59 2.89
N ILE A 256 25.69 -15.95 3.96
CA ILE A 256 25.03 -15.02 4.89
C ILE A 256 25.97 -13.99 5.52
N GLN A 257 27.22 -14.36 5.84
CA GLN A 257 28.17 -13.43 6.47
C GLN A 257 28.78 -12.40 5.50
N THR A 258 28.84 -12.71 4.22
CA THR A 258 29.39 -11.81 3.21
C THR A 258 28.34 -10.78 2.75
N ALA A 259 27.09 -11.19 2.64
CA ALA A 259 25.97 -10.36 2.21
C ALA A 259 25.68 -9.19 3.18
N ILE A 260 25.81 -9.41 4.48
CA ILE A 260 25.56 -8.37 5.51
C ILE A 260 26.55 -7.18 5.39
N ARG A 261 27.71 -7.36 4.77
CA ARG A 261 28.73 -6.30 4.65
C ARG A 261 28.38 -5.19 3.68
N ASN A 262 27.44 -5.40 2.76
CA ASN A 262 27.07 -4.44 1.71
C ASN A 262 25.74 -3.72 2.00
N VAL A 263 25.16 -3.88 3.19
CA VAL A 263 23.93 -3.18 3.58
C VAL A 263 24.29 -1.82 4.16
N LYS A 264 23.77 -0.76 3.54
CA LYS A 264 23.90 0.62 4.02
C LYS A 264 22.62 1.05 4.74
N ARG A 265 22.76 1.92 5.73
CA ARG A 265 21.63 2.52 6.46
C ARG A 265 21.63 4.01 6.26
N VAL A 266 20.50 4.56 5.85
CA VAL A 266 20.35 5.99 5.47
C VAL A 266 19.04 6.52 6.02
N ASP A 267 19.02 7.72 6.59
CA ASP A 267 17.80 8.43 6.97
C ASP A 267 17.18 9.13 5.74
N TYR A 268 16.53 8.36 4.88
CA TYR A 268 15.86 8.90 3.69
C TYR A 268 14.61 9.72 4.04
N MET A 269 13.99 9.44 5.20
CA MET A 269 12.81 10.21 5.64
C MET A 269 13.13 11.70 5.85
N SER A 270 14.40 12.06 6.11
CA SER A 270 14.83 13.46 6.16
C SER A 270 14.72 14.16 4.81
N VAL A 271 15.02 13.47 3.70
CA VAL A 271 14.86 13.98 2.32
C VAL A 271 13.38 14.13 1.99
N TYR A 272 12.61 13.07 2.17
CA TYR A 272 11.18 13.07 1.86
C TYR A 272 10.43 14.16 2.61
N THR A 273 10.63 14.29 3.94
CA THR A 273 9.97 15.35 4.74
C THR A 273 10.42 16.75 4.35
N SER A 274 11.70 16.93 4.00
CA SER A 274 12.21 18.21 3.49
C SER A 274 11.53 18.60 2.16
N ASN A 275 11.23 17.65 1.28
CA ASN A 275 10.50 17.88 0.05
C ASN A 275 9.06 18.33 0.33
N LEU A 276 8.36 17.71 1.28
CA LEU A 276 7.01 18.12 1.70
C LEU A 276 7.01 19.54 2.27
N VAL A 277 7.94 19.87 3.18
CA VAL A 277 8.10 21.22 3.73
C VAL A 277 8.38 22.23 2.63
N SER A 278 9.27 21.88 1.69
CA SER A 278 9.62 22.77 0.57
C SER A 278 8.43 23.02 -0.35
N ALA A 279 7.57 22.04 -0.58
CA ALA A 279 6.36 22.20 -1.38
C ALA A 279 5.42 23.25 -0.77
N VAL A 280 5.18 23.21 0.55
CA VAL A 280 4.33 24.22 1.22
C VAL A 280 4.97 25.61 1.20
N ARG A 281 6.27 25.70 1.43
CA ARG A 281 6.98 27.00 1.36
C ARG A 281 6.92 27.61 -0.03
N LYS A 282 7.13 26.82 -1.07
CA LYS A 282 7.08 27.26 -2.47
C LYS A 282 5.71 27.83 -2.85
N ALA A 283 4.62 27.24 -2.37
CA ALA A 283 3.26 27.71 -2.66
C ALA A 283 3.01 29.17 -2.21
N VAL A 284 3.80 29.69 -1.26
CA VAL A 284 3.66 31.06 -0.72
C VAL A 284 4.95 31.89 -0.82
N GLY A 285 5.70 31.73 -1.90
CA GLY A 285 6.90 32.51 -2.17
C GLY A 285 8.06 32.25 -1.21
N ASN A 286 8.24 31.02 -0.78
CA ASN A 286 9.30 30.54 0.13
C ASN A 286 9.27 31.17 1.53
N LYS A 287 8.09 31.52 2.03
CA LYS A 287 7.90 31.97 3.42
C LYS A 287 8.37 30.88 4.39
N SER A 288 9.15 31.25 5.39
CA SER A 288 9.79 30.29 6.33
C SER A 288 8.78 29.50 7.15
N LYS A 289 7.77 30.19 7.73
CA LYS A 289 6.72 29.62 8.59
C LYS A 289 5.33 29.95 8.05
N PRO A 290 4.92 29.36 6.92
CA PRO A 290 3.65 29.70 6.28
C PRO A 290 2.43 29.32 7.11
N LEU A 291 2.54 28.34 8.00
CA LEU A 291 1.46 27.85 8.85
C LEU A 291 1.50 28.41 10.28
N GLU A 292 2.34 29.42 10.58
CA GLU A 292 2.39 30.03 11.90
C GLU A 292 1.00 30.52 12.33
N GLY A 293 0.55 30.11 13.55
CA GLY A 293 -0.77 30.45 14.08
C GLY A 293 -1.90 29.48 13.72
N PHE A 294 -1.67 28.49 12.85
CA PHE A 294 -2.57 27.36 12.72
C PHE A 294 -2.28 26.28 13.76
N HIS A 295 -3.33 25.71 14.33
CA HIS A 295 -3.28 24.56 15.20
C HIS A 295 -3.76 23.32 14.43
N ILE A 296 -2.84 22.39 14.14
CA ILE A 296 -3.11 21.21 13.30
C ILE A 296 -2.69 19.96 14.07
N VAL A 297 -3.64 19.09 14.36
CA VAL A 297 -3.38 17.82 15.07
C VAL A 297 -3.27 16.66 14.09
N VAL A 298 -2.40 15.71 14.42
CA VAL A 298 -2.15 14.51 13.60
C VAL A 298 -2.50 13.26 14.41
N ASP A 299 -3.19 12.34 13.78
CA ASP A 299 -3.37 10.96 14.23
C ASP A 299 -2.59 10.02 13.30
N ALA A 300 -1.54 9.42 13.83
CA ALA A 300 -0.71 8.48 13.06
C ALA A 300 -1.11 7.00 13.28
N GLY A 301 -2.13 6.72 14.10
CA GLY A 301 -2.62 5.36 14.38
C GLY A 301 -1.53 4.38 14.82
N ASN A 302 -0.44 4.87 15.44
CA ASN A 302 0.76 4.09 15.76
C ASN A 302 1.48 3.50 14.52
N GLY A 303 1.20 4.03 13.31
CA GLY A 303 1.85 3.69 12.06
C GLY A 303 3.16 4.44 11.83
N ALA A 304 3.53 4.63 10.57
CA ALA A 304 4.71 5.38 10.16
C ALA A 304 4.48 6.91 10.12
N GLY A 305 3.21 7.39 10.20
CA GLY A 305 2.82 8.77 9.94
C GLY A 305 3.22 9.81 10.99
N GLY A 306 3.77 9.39 12.14
CA GLY A 306 4.14 10.30 13.24
C GLY A 306 5.13 11.40 12.84
N PHE A 307 5.93 11.17 11.81
CA PHE A 307 6.87 12.16 11.28
C PHE A 307 6.18 13.47 10.84
N PHE A 308 4.91 13.41 10.43
CA PHE A 308 4.23 14.54 9.82
C PHE A 308 4.05 15.70 10.81
N ALA A 309 3.75 15.42 12.07
CA ALA A 309 3.67 16.43 13.12
C ALA A 309 5.02 17.15 13.33
N GLY A 310 6.07 16.41 13.69
CA GLY A 310 7.35 17.00 14.11
C GLY A 310 8.27 17.40 12.95
N LYS A 311 8.22 16.67 11.80
CA LYS A 311 9.15 16.92 10.67
C LYS A 311 8.52 17.72 9.51
N VAL A 312 7.19 17.90 9.49
CA VAL A 312 6.52 18.70 8.45
C VAL A 312 5.80 19.90 9.04
N LEU A 313 4.85 19.71 9.95
CA LEU A 313 4.02 20.79 10.47
C LEU A 313 4.78 21.79 11.35
N GLU A 314 5.57 21.33 12.32
CA GLU A 314 6.35 22.20 13.21
C GLU A 314 7.38 23.07 12.45
N PRO A 315 8.17 22.55 11.49
CA PRO A 315 9.05 23.37 10.66
C PRO A 315 8.33 24.42 9.81
N LEU A 316 7.04 24.21 9.51
CA LEU A 316 6.16 25.15 8.82
C LEU A 316 5.51 26.16 9.78
N GLY A 317 5.69 26.02 11.09
CA GLY A 317 5.23 26.93 12.13
C GLY A 317 3.85 26.61 12.72
N ALA A 318 3.25 25.46 12.38
CA ALA A 318 1.98 25.05 12.99
C ALA A 318 2.17 24.58 14.46
N ILE A 319 1.12 24.74 15.25
CA ILE A 319 1.01 24.16 16.58
C ILE A 319 0.47 22.74 16.42
N THR A 320 1.14 21.74 17.04
CA THR A 320 0.79 20.32 16.90
C THR A 320 0.33 19.67 18.20
N THR A 321 0.18 20.45 19.27
CA THR A 321 -0.28 19.98 20.59
C THR A 321 -1.64 19.28 20.47
N GLY A 322 -1.78 18.10 21.06
CA GLY A 322 -2.99 17.28 20.94
C GLY A 322 -2.93 16.26 19.78
N SER A 323 -1.84 16.24 19.00
CA SER A 323 -1.56 15.13 18.09
C SER A 323 -1.41 13.82 18.88
N GLN A 324 -1.90 12.71 18.33
CA GLN A 324 -2.03 11.46 19.05
C GLN A 324 -1.50 10.26 18.28
N PHE A 325 -1.16 9.19 19.02
CA PHE A 325 -0.70 7.90 18.49
C PHE A 325 0.48 8.02 17.51
N LEU A 326 1.37 9.01 17.76
CA LEU A 326 2.50 9.33 16.89
C LEU A 326 3.62 8.31 16.97
N GLU A 327 3.78 7.65 18.14
CA GLU A 327 4.84 6.65 18.35
C GLU A 327 4.47 5.35 17.64
N PRO A 328 5.40 4.77 16.86
CA PRO A 328 5.18 3.52 16.14
C PRO A 328 4.93 2.34 17.09
N ASP A 329 3.81 1.64 16.92
CA ASP A 329 3.50 0.40 17.64
C ASP A 329 2.75 -0.57 16.71
N GLY A 330 3.43 -1.65 16.31
CA GLY A 330 2.89 -2.62 15.36
C GLY A 330 1.75 -3.49 15.87
N TYR A 331 1.32 -3.33 17.13
CA TYR A 331 0.09 -3.94 17.65
C TYR A 331 -1.15 -3.07 17.43
N PHE A 332 -0.97 -1.79 17.10
CA PHE A 332 -2.06 -0.82 16.87
C PHE A 332 -3.07 -0.77 18.02
N PRO A 333 -2.63 -0.44 19.26
CA PRO A 333 -3.44 -0.63 20.46
C PRO A 333 -4.62 0.33 20.59
N ASN A 334 -4.64 1.41 19.82
CA ASN A 334 -5.63 2.48 19.99
C ASN A 334 -6.81 2.36 19.03
N HIS A 335 -6.54 2.16 17.75
CA HIS A 335 -7.52 1.88 16.70
C HIS A 335 -6.83 1.26 15.48
N ILE A 336 -7.60 0.71 14.56
CA ILE A 336 -7.08 0.29 13.25
C ILE A 336 -6.61 1.55 12.50
N PRO A 337 -5.33 1.64 12.08
CA PRO A 337 -4.82 2.79 11.35
C PRO A 337 -5.35 2.81 9.91
N ASN A 338 -6.58 3.28 9.74
CA ASN A 338 -7.29 3.33 8.47
C ASN A 338 -8.28 4.51 8.45
N PRO A 339 -8.12 5.50 7.55
CA PRO A 339 -9.05 6.61 7.41
C PRO A 339 -10.50 6.24 7.01
N GLU A 340 -10.74 4.99 6.59
CA GLU A 340 -12.10 4.47 6.37
C GLU A 340 -12.74 3.90 7.65
N ASP A 341 -11.94 3.66 8.71
CA ASP A 341 -12.43 3.10 9.97
C ASP A 341 -13.14 4.15 10.82
N LYS A 342 -14.32 3.78 11.34
CA LYS A 342 -15.17 4.72 12.09
C LYS A 342 -14.58 5.12 13.44
N ASP A 343 -13.89 4.20 14.12
CA ASP A 343 -13.29 4.49 15.42
C ASP A 343 -12.03 5.36 15.25
N ALA A 344 -11.27 5.14 14.18
CA ALA A 344 -10.14 5.98 13.80
C ALA A 344 -10.60 7.43 13.48
N MET A 345 -11.62 7.58 12.64
CA MET A 345 -12.18 8.91 12.33
C MET A 345 -12.77 9.60 13.55
N LYS A 346 -13.45 8.86 14.41
CA LYS A 346 -13.97 9.39 15.69
C LYS A 346 -12.85 9.86 16.62
N ALA A 347 -11.71 9.13 16.64
CA ALA A 347 -10.57 9.50 17.48
C ALA A 347 -9.97 10.85 17.06
N ILE A 348 -9.69 11.04 15.76
CA ILE A 348 -9.16 12.32 15.25
C ILE A 348 -10.19 13.45 15.36
N THR A 349 -11.48 13.21 15.10
CA THR A 349 -12.55 14.19 15.28
C THR A 349 -12.61 14.69 16.73
N LYS A 350 -12.52 13.76 17.68
CA LYS A 350 -12.47 14.10 19.10
C LYS A 350 -11.24 14.95 19.43
N ALA A 351 -10.06 14.57 18.93
CA ALA A 351 -8.84 15.33 19.15
C ALA A 351 -8.94 16.77 18.63
N VAL A 352 -9.52 16.97 17.44
CA VAL A 352 -9.76 18.30 16.87
C VAL A 352 -10.64 19.16 17.78
N VAL A 353 -11.80 18.63 18.18
CA VAL A 353 -12.80 19.38 18.97
C VAL A 353 -12.27 19.70 20.36
N GLU A 354 -11.65 18.72 21.05
CA GLU A 354 -11.13 18.91 22.42
C GLU A 354 -9.96 19.90 22.47
N ASN A 355 -9.10 19.90 21.46
CA ASN A 355 -7.96 20.81 21.38
C ASN A 355 -8.30 22.13 20.66
N LYS A 356 -9.51 22.29 20.13
CA LYS A 356 -9.93 23.44 19.31
C LYS A 356 -8.95 23.66 18.15
N ALA A 357 -8.55 22.58 17.51
CA ALA A 357 -7.63 22.64 16.38
C ALA A 357 -8.34 23.16 15.13
N ASP A 358 -7.60 23.81 14.25
CA ASP A 358 -8.07 24.30 12.95
C ASP A 358 -8.28 23.16 11.96
N LEU A 359 -7.47 22.11 12.08
CA LEU A 359 -7.48 20.95 11.19
C LEU A 359 -6.99 19.70 11.91
N GLY A 360 -7.61 18.57 11.68
CA GLY A 360 -7.11 17.24 12.01
C GLY A 360 -6.67 16.51 10.75
N ILE A 361 -5.58 15.77 10.84
CA ILE A 361 -5.04 14.94 9.76
C ILE A 361 -4.88 13.52 10.30
N ILE A 362 -5.34 12.53 9.56
CA ILE A 362 -5.17 11.11 9.90
C ILE A 362 -4.55 10.36 8.74
N PHE A 363 -3.64 9.44 9.06
CA PHE A 363 -2.97 8.55 8.10
C PHE A 363 -3.29 7.08 8.40
N ASP A 364 -3.14 6.25 7.38
CA ASP A 364 -3.03 4.81 7.57
C ASP A 364 -1.59 4.39 7.96
N THR A 365 -1.38 3.10 8.14
CA THR A 365 -0.13 2.56 8.70
C THR A 365 1.13 3.00 7.93
N ASP A 366 1.08 3.01 6.60
CA ASP A 366 2.21 3.27 5.70
C ASP A 366 2.09 4.58 4.90
N VAL A 367 1.09 5.42 5.24
CA VAL A 367 0.94 6.83 4.82
C VAL A 367 0.61 7.00 3.32
N ASP A 368 0.13 5.97 2.65
CA ASP A 368 -0.39 6.13 1.30
C ASP A 368 -1.87 6.54 1.25
N ARG A 369 -2.53 6.57 2.43
CA ARG A 369 -3.88 7.09 2.61
C ARG A 369 -3.92 8.17 3.66
N SER A 370 -4.85 9.10 3.46
CA SER A 370 -5.13 10.16 4.43
C SER A 370 -6.60 10.58 4.42
N ALA A 371 -7.01 11.20 5.51
CA ALA A 371 -8.23 11.97 5.62
C ALA A 371 -7.97 13.18 6.50
N ALA A 372 -8.93 14.11 6.52
CA ALA A 372 -8.86 15.29 7.36
C ALA A 372 -10.18 15.55 8.09
N VAL A 373 -10.13 16.42 9.09
CA VAL A 373 -11.30 16.86 9.87
C VAL A 373 -11.19 18.37 10.08
N ASP A 374 -12.27 19.11 9.81
CA ASP A 374 -12.29 20.55 10.01
C ASP A 374 -12.42 20.94 11.49
N SER A 375 -12.32 22.23 11.79
CA SER A 375 -12.41 22.79 13.15
C SER A 375 -13.76 22.52 13.84
N ASN A 376 -14.81 22.17 13.11
CA ASN A 376 -16.13 21.83 13.64
C ASN A 376 -16.32 20.32 13.86
N GLY A 377 -15.30 19.51 13.54
CA GLY A 377 -15.37 18.06 13.61
C GLY A 377 -16.00 17.42 12.37
N GLN A 378 -16.14 18.16 11.27
CA GLN A 378 -16.66 17.60 10.03
C GLN A 378 -15.56 16.89 9.25
N GLU A 379 -15.82 15.65 8.90
CA GLU A 379 -14.85 14.78 8.25
C GLU A 379 -14.69 15.12 6.75
N PHE A 380 -13.46 15.24 6.29
CA PHE A 380 -13.05 15.17 4.89
C PHE A 380 -12.49 13.79 4.62
N ASN A 381 -13.36 12.83 4.35
CA ASN A 381 -13.04 11.48 3.93
C ASN A 381 -13.93 11.07 2.75
N ARG A 382 -13.64 9.94 2.10
CA ARG A 382 -14.44 9.40 0.99
C ARG A 382 -14.76 10.46 -0.07
N ASN A 383 -16.02 10.56 -0.48
CA ASN A 383 -16.48 11.53 -1.49
C ASN A 383 -16.16 12.99 -1.13
N ARG A 384 -16.18 13.33 0.17
CA ARG A 384 -15.92 14.69 0.63
C ARG A 384 -14.43 15.08 0.51
N LEU A 385 -13.51 14.14 0.75
CA LEU A 385 -12.08 14.35 0.48
C LEU A 385 -11.84 14.52 -1.03
N ILE A 386 -12.47 13.67 -1.85
CA ILE A 386 -12.36 13.75 -3.31
C ILE A 386 -12.89 15.10 -3.80
N ALA A 387 -14.03 15.57 -3.30
CA ALA A 387 -14.59 16.87 -3.65
C ALA A 387 -13.63 18.02 -3.30
N LEU A 388 -13.06 17.99 -2.09
CA LEU A 388 -12.09 18.99 -1.63
C LEU A 388 -10.83 19.02 -2.51
N MET A 389 -10.23 17.85 -2.76
CA MET A 389 -9.07 17.73 -3.63
C MET A 389 -9.38 18.16 -5.07
N SER A 390 -10.57 17.79 -5.58
CA SER A 390 -11.02 18.21 -6.92
C SER A 390 -11.19 19.71 -7.01
N ALA A 391 -11.72 20.38 -5.98
CA ALA A 391 -11.86 21.82 -5.96
C ALA A 391 -10.49 22.52 -6.04
N ILE A 392 -9.53 22.07 -5.23
CA ILE A 392 -8.17 22.63 -5.24
C ILE A 392 -7.50 22.42 -6.61
N VAL A 393 -7.57 21.20 -7.15
CA VAL A 393 -6.92 20.86 -8.43
C VAL A 393 -7.59 21.57 -9.60
N LEU A 394 -8.91 21.77 -9.60
CA LEU A 394 -9.62 22.48 -10.67
C LEU A 394 -9.46 23.99 -10.61
N GLU A 395 -9.15 24.58 -9.44
CA GLU A 395 -8.67 25.97 -9.36
C GLU A 395 -7.32 26.16 -10.07
N GLU A 396 -6.42 25.19 -9.94
CA GLU A 396 -5.07 25.22 -10.55
C GLU A 396 -5.09 24.81 -12.04
N HIS A 397 -5.95 23.86 -12.40
CA HIS A 397 -6.05 23.22 -13.72
C HIS A 397 -7.50 23.16 -14.20
N PRO A 398 -8.11 24.27 -14.61
CA PRO A 398 -9.50 24.33 -15.04
C PRO A 398 -9.82 23.32 -16.15
N GLY A 399 -10.93 22.59 -16.00
CA GLY A 399 -11.40 21.64 -17.01
C GLY A 399 -10.69 20.28 -17.03
N THR A 400 -9.73 20.05 -16.14
CA THR A 400 -9.01 18.76 -16.04
C THR A 400 -9.96 17.61 -15.68
N THR A 401 -9.57 16.40 -16.03
CA THR A 401 -10.29 15.16 -15.68
C THR A 401 -9.82 14.70 -14.30
N ILE A 402 -10.77 14.46 -13.40
CA ILE A 402 -10.57 13.83 -12.09
C ILE A 402 -10.90 12.35 -12.23
N VAL A 403 -9.90 11.48 -12.02
CA VAL A 403 -10.07 10.03 -12.07
C VAL A 403 -10.34 9.50 -10.67
N THR A 404 -11.43 8.74 -10.51
CA THR A 404 -11.83 8.16 -9.23
C THR A 404 -12.16 6.68 -9.33
N ASP A 405 -12.34 6.03 -8.19
CA ASP A 405 -12.85 4.66 -8.15
C ASP A 405 -14.36 4.59 -8.50
N SER A 406 -14.84 3.37 -8.67
CA SER A 406 -16.18 3.08 -9.17
C SER A 406 -17.30 3.35 -8.18
N VAL A 407 -17.00 3.45 -6.86
CA VAL A 407 -17.98 3.58 -5.79
C VAL A 407 -18.29 5.03 -5.39
N THR A 408 -17.78 5.99 -6.12
CA THR A 408 -18.06 7.41 -5.89
C THR A 408 -19.52 7.78 -6.19
N SER A 409 -20.06 8.79 -5.45
CA SER A 409 -21.43 9.21 -5.52
C SER A 409 -21.79 9.95 -6.83
N ASP A 410 -23.06 9.99 -7.17
CA ASP A 410 -23.55 10.83 -8.28
C ASP A 410 -23.56 12.32 -7.91
N GLY A 411 -23.73 12.65 -6.61
CA GLY A 411 -23.55 14.00 -6.10
C GLY A 411 -22.14 14.53 -6.33
N LEU A 412 -21.11 13.68 -6.15
CA LEU A 412 -19.73 14.05 -6.47
C LEU A 412 -19.55 14.34 -7.97
N THR A 413 -20.16 13.55 -8.87
CA THR A 413 -20.13 13.83 -10.31
C THR A 413 -20.74 15.18 -10.62
N THR A 414 -21.92 15.45 -10.08
CA THR A 414 -22.59 16.73 -10.24
C THR A 414 -21.73 17.89 -9.74
N PHE A 415 -21.08 17.71 -8.60
CA PHE A 415 -20.20 18.71 -8.02
C PHE A 415 -18.99 19.00 -8.92
N ILE A 416 -18.25 17.97 -9.35
CA ILE A 416 -17.07 18.13 -10.22
C ILE A 416 -17.46 18.75 -11.57
N GLU A 417 -18.53 18.25 -12.21
CA GLU A 417 -18.86 18.65 -13.59
C GLU A 417 -19.67 19.95 -13.67
N LYS A 418 -20.65 20.16 -12.77
CA LYS A 418 -21.56 21.30 -12.85
C LYS A 418 -21.09 22.49 -12.03
N LYS A 419 -20.53 22.24 -10.82
CA LYS A 419 -20.08 23.33 -9.96
C LYS A 419 -18.63 23.74 -10.24
N LEU A 420 -17.73 22.76 -10.37
CA LEU A 420 -16.29 23.04 -10.56
C LEU A 420 -15.87 23.14 -12.04
N GLY A 421 -16.69 22.68 -12.99
CA GLY A 421 -16.40 22.74 -14.43
C GLY A 421 -15.31 21.77 -14.89
N GLY A 422 -15.03 20.74 -14.11
CA GLY A 422 -14.12 19.66 -14.46
C GLY A 422 -14.81 18.51 -15.21
N LYS A 423 -14.10 17.42 -15.40
CA LYS A 423 -14.63 16.16 -15.91
C LYS A 423 -14.46 15.08 -14.85
N HIS A 424 -15.47 14.23 -14.64
CA HIS A 424 -15.41 13.12 -13.71
C HIS A 424 -15.30 11.79 -14.45
N HIS A 425 -14.19 11.07 -14.23
CA HIS A 425 -13.95 9.76 -14.84
C HIS A 425 -13.86 8.67 -13.74
N ARG A 426 -14.98 7.92 -13.56
CA ARG A 426 -14.97 6.75 -12.68
C ARG A 426 -14.31 5.58 -13.36
N PHE A 427 -13.41 4.88 -12.64
CA PHE A 427 -12.70 3.71 -13.13
C PHE A 427 -12.77 2.55 -12.14
N LYS A 428 -12.06 1.47 -12.41
CA LYS A 428 -12.01 0.31 -11.52
C LYS A 428 -11.39 0.67 -10.18
N ARG A 429 -11.95 0.16 -9.08
CA ARG A 429 -11.38 0.31 -7.74
C ARG A 429 -9.99 -0.32 -7.66
N GLY A 430 -9.12 0.28 -6.87
CA GLY A 430 -7.73 -0.06 -6.60
C GLY A 430 -6.81 1.07 -7.00
N TYR A 431 -5.99 1.55 -6.05
CA TYR A 431 -5.13 2.73 -6.22
C TYR A 431 -4.33 2.71 -7.53
N LYS A 432 -3.72 1.56 -7.85
CA LYS A 432 -2.96 1.42 -9.10
C LYS A 432 -3.85 1.54 -10.34
N ASN A 433 -5.10 1.07 -10.30
CA ASN A 433 -6.00 1.17 -11.45
C ASN A 433 -6.34 2.63 -11.76
N VAL A 434 -6.68 3.44 -10.76
CA VAL A 434 -7.06 4.85 -10.97
C VAL A 434 -5.85 5.69 -11.37
N ILE A 435 -4.66 5.40 -10.82
CA ILE A 435 -3.41 6.08 -11.18
C ILE A 435 -3.01 5.74 -12.62
N ASP A 436 -2.98 4.45 -12.97
CA ASP A 436 -2.64 4.03 -14.34
C ASP A 436 -3.61 4.60 -15.38
N GLU A 437 -4.90 4.72 -15.03
CA GLU A 437 -5.89 5.32 -15.92
C GLU A 437 -5.66 6.82 -16.11
N ALA A 438 -5.33 7.56 -15.06
CA ALA A 438 -4.98 8.98 -15.16
C ALA A 438 -3.73 9.20 -16.03
N ILE A 439 -2.71 8.35 -15.88
CA ILE A 439 -1.51 8.35 -16.74
C ILE A 439 -1.90 8.03 -18.20
N ARG A 440 -2.76 7.03 -18.41
CA ARG A 440 -3.25 6.66 -19.74
C ARG A 440 -4.00 7.82 -20.41
N LEU A 441 -4.91 8.49 -19.69
CA LEU A 441 -5.63 9.66 -20.22
C LEU A 441 -4.66 10.76 -20.68
N ASN A 442 -3.66 11.09 -19.87
CA ASN A 442 -2.62 12.04 -20.26
C ASN A 442 -1.85 11.58 -21.52
N SER A 443 -1.60 10.28 -21.68
CA SER A 443 -0.88 9.74 -22.84
C SER A 443 -1.66 9.86 -24.14
N VAL A 444 -3.00 9.95 -24.07
CA VAL A 444 -3.88 10.12 -25.24
C VAL A 444 -4.34 11.58 -25.42
N GLY A 445 -3.79 12.51 -24.64
CA GLY A 445 -4.07 13.95 -24.78
C GLY A 445 -5.30 14.44 -24.00
N GLU A 446 -5.85 13.62 -23.11
CA GLU A 446 -6.89 14.03 -22.17
C GLU A 446 -6.23 14.37 -20.82
N GLU A 447 -6.22 15.66 -20.46
CA GLU A 447 -5.56 16.11 -19.25
C GLU A 447 -6.23 15.55 -17.99
N SER A 448 -5.42 14.94 -17.11
CA SER A 448 -5.78 14.57 -15.76
C SER A 448 -4.64 14.97 -14.81
N HIS A 449 -4.97 15.54 -13.65
CA HIS A 449 -4.01 16.00 -12.65
C HIS A 449 -4.22 15.33 -11.29
N LEU A 450 -5.35 14.60 -11.10
CA LEU A 450 -5.69 13.91 -9.87
C LEU A 450 -6.28 12.54 -10.16
N ALA A 451 -5.73 11.51 -9.52
CA ALA A 451 -6.31 10.18 -9.36
C ALA A 451 -6.53 9.94 -7.86
N ILE A 452 -7.76 9.65 -7.44
CA ILE A 452 -8.09 9.56 -6.02
C ILE A 452 -9.22 8.56 -5.78
N GLU A 453 -9.14 7.81 -4.67
CA GLU A 453 -10.14 6.83 -4.28
C GLU A 453 -10.90 7.23 -3.01
N THR A 454 -12.09 6.68 -2.85
CA THR A 454 -12.88 6.78 -1.61
C THR A 454 -12.17 6.22 -0.38
N SER A 455 -11.17 5.39 -0.56
CA SER A 455 -10.33 4.81 0.51
C SER A 455 -9.29 5.77 1.09
N GLY A 456 -9.10 6.95 0.48
CA GLY A 456 -8.08 7.94 0.89
C GLY A 456 -6.75 7.82 0.14
N HIS A 457 -6.58 6.83 -0.75
CA HIS A 457 -5.47 6.81 -1.70
C HIS A 457 -5.59 7.95 -2.70
N GLY A 458 -4.48 8.58 -3.03
CA GLY A 458 -4.50 9.60 -4.05
C GLY A 458 -3.13 9.99 -4.58
N ALA A 459 -3.09 10.27 -5.88
CA ALA A 459 -1.90 10.64 -6.60
C ALA A 459 -2.13 11.89 -7.45
N LEU A 460 -1.14 12.77 -7.44
CA LEU A 460 -1.14 14.01 -8.20
C LEU A 460 -0.07 13.96 -9.29
N LYS A 461 -0.39 14.46 -10.48
CA LYS A 461 0.54 14.55 -11.60
C LYS A 461 1.80 15.33 -11.23
N GLU A 462 1.65 16.41 -10.47
CA GLU A 462 2.76 17.24 -9.98
C GLU A 462 3.69 16.51 -9.00
N ASN A 463 3.20 15.47 -8.32
CA ASN A 463 3.98 14.60 -7.43
C ASN A 463 4.34 13.27 -8.13
N HIS A 464 4.56 13.29 -9.44
CA HIS A 464 4.99 12.13 -10.24
C HIS A 464 4.06 10.92 -10.14
N TRP A 465 2.79 11.12 -9.85
CA TRP A 465 1.80 10.06 -9.64
C TRP A 465 2.12 9.11 -8.46
N LEU A 466 2.88 9.62 -7.47
CA LEU A 466 3.04 8.91 -6.21
C LEU A 466 1.67 8.78 -5.52
N ASP A 467 1.34 7.57 -5.08
CA ASP A 467 0.24 7.32 -4.15
C ASP A 467 0.69 7.81 -2.78
N ASP A 468 0.27 9.02 -2.40
CA ASP A 468 0.91 9.80 -1.34
C ASP A 468 -0.10 10.55 -0.48
N GLY A 469 -0.53 9.90 0.61
CA GLY A 469 -1.44 10.50 1.57
C GLY A 469 -0.87 11.76 2.24
N ALA A 470 0.45 11.80 2.48
CA ALA A 470 1.08 12.99 3.05
C ALA A 470 1.09 14.17 2.08
N PHE A 471 1.31 13.93 0.78
CA PHE A 471 1.28 15.00 -0.22
C PHE A 471 -0.14 15.50 -0.50
N LEU A 472 -1.17 14.64 -0.39
CA LEU A 472 -2.56 15.11 -0.39
C LEU A 472 -2.79 16.14 0.72
N MET A 473 -2.27 15.87 1.93
CA MET A 473 -2.38 16.83 3.03
C MET A 473 -1.55 18.09 2.77
N VAL A 474 -0.40 17.98 2.12
CA VAL A 474 0.39 19.15 1.65
C VAL A 474 -0.44 20.05 0.74
N LYS A 475 -1.29 19.51 -0.13
CA LYS A 475 -2.20 20.35 -0.96
C LYS A 475 -3.20 21.14 -0.11
N LEU A 476 -3.75 20.55 0.96
CA LEU A 476 -4.60 21.28 1.91
C LEU A 476 -3.80 22.36 2.63
N LEU A 477 -2.57 22.05 3.07
CA LEU A 477 -1.68 23.01 3.72
C LEU A 477 -1.30 24.17 2.79
N ASN A 478 -1.08 23.90 1.49
CA ASN A 478 -0.82 24.92 0.49
C ASN A 478 -2.00 25.90 0.39
N LYS A 479 -3.24 25.39 0.38
CA LYS A 479 -4.45 26.22 0.34
C LYS A 479 -4.55 27.10 1.59
N LEU A 480 -4.39 26.52 2.79
CA LEU A 480 -4.38 27.28 4.04
C LEU A 480 -3.31 28.38 4.08
N ALA A 481 -2.08 28.03 3.69
CA ALA A 481 -0.96 28.96 3.66
C ALA A 481 -1.18 30.11 2.67
N SER A 482 -1.73 29.82 1.48
CA SER A 482 -2.02 30.79 0.43
C SER A 482 -3.11 31.77 0.85
N GLU A 483 -4.21 31.28 1.46
CA GLU A 483 -5.28 32.12 1.99
C GLU A 483 -4.78 33.05 3.10
N LYS A 484 -3.95 32.53 4.01
CA LYS A 484 -3.32 33.38 5.02
C LYS A 484 -2.38 34.41 4.42
N ALA A 485 -1.61 34.06 3.40
CA ALA A 485 -0.69 34.98 2.73
C ALA A 485 -1.42 36.11 2.00
N SER A 486 -2.65 35.86 1.49
CA SER A 486 -3.51 36.86 0.87
C SER A 486 -4.18 37.82 1.86
N GLY A 487 -4.03 37.58 3.17
CA GLY A 487 -4.67 38.36 4.23
C GLY A 487 -6.14 38.00 4.48
N SER A 488 -6.60 36.87 3.96
CA SER A 488 -7.93 36.34 4.25
C SER A 488 -8.08 36.02 5.72
N SER A 489 -9.22 36.36 6.30
CA SER A 489 -9.58 36.03 7.69
C SER A 489 -10.31 34.68 7.84
N SER A 490 -10.43 33.92 6.73
CA SER A 490 -11.25 32.69 6.69
C SER A 490 -10.65 31.54 7.51
N GLY A 491 -9.34 31.58 7.82
CA GLY A 491 -8.69 30.49 8.58
C GLY A 491 -8.87 29.14 7.87
N SER A 492 -9.13 28.09 8.66
CA SER A 492 -9.42 26.73 8.14
C SER A 492 -10.78 26.61 7.44
N LYS A 493 -11.68 27.59 7.62
CA LYS A 493 -13.00 27.61 6.99
C LYS A 493 -12.92 27.57 5.47
N VAL A 494 -11.84 28.05 4.87
CA VAL A 494 -11.62 27.98 3.41
C VAL A 494 -11.77 26.56 2.86
N LEU A 495 -11.35 25.54 3.60
CA LEU A 495 -11.48 24.14 3.15
C LEU A 495 -12.95 23.68 3.14
N THR A 496 -13.73 24.11 4.12
CA THR A 496 -15.17 23.82 4.18
C THR A 496 -15.92 24.56 3.07
N ASP A 497 -15.58 25.82 2.81
CA ASP A 497 -16.20 26.62 1.75
C ASP A 497 -15.97 26.02 0.35
N LEU A 498 -14.81 25.37 0.13
CA LEU A 498 -14.50 24.71 -1.15
C LEU A 498 -15.43 23.53 -1.49
N VAL A 499 -16.02 22.88 -0.49
CA VAL A 499 -16.96 21.76 -0.69
C VAL A 499 -18.43 22.15 -0.50
N GLU A 500 -18.71 23.45 -0.33
CA GLU A 500 -20.08 23.95 -0.24
C GLU A 500 -20.89 23.54 -1.47
N GLY A 501 -22.09 23.01 -1.27
CA GLY A 501 -22.97 22.53 -2.34
C GLY A 501 -22.64 21.14 -2.88
N LEU A 502 -21.75 20.40 -2.22
CA LEU A 502 -21.65 18.95 -2.42
C LEU A 502 -22.93 18.29 -1.88
N GLU A 503 -23.66 17.62 -2.75
CA GLU A 503 -24.83 16.83 -2.37
C GLU A 503 -24.37 15.46 -1.84
N GLU A 504 -24.73 15.15 -0.59
CA GLU A 504 -24.44 13.87 0.05
C GLU A 504 -25.72 13.06 0.19
N PRO A 505 -25.70 11.74 -0.06
CA PRO A 505 -26.87 10.90 0.07
C PRO A 505 -27.28 10.75 1.54
N SER A 506 -28.60 10.70 1.82
CA SER A 506 -29.08 10.41 3.17
C SER A 506 -28.82 8.95 3.59
N VAL A 507 -28.71 8.05 2.62
CA VAL A 507 -28.39 6.63 2.83
C VAL A 507 -27.23 6.25 1.94
N ALA A 508 -26.14 5.76 2.55
CA ALA A 508 -24.98 5.19 1.88
C ALA A 508 -24.57 3.92 2.63
N VAL A 509 -24.67 2.76 1.98
CA VAL A 509 -24.33 1.45 2.60
C VAL A 509 -23.48 0.60 1.67
N GLU A 510 -22.58 -0.19 2.26
CA GLU A 510 -21.90 -1.30 1.60
C GLU A 510 -22.34 -2.61 2.27
N LEU A 511 -22.94 -3.50 1.50
CA LEU A 511 -23.30 -4.85 1.88
C LEU A 511 -22.35 -5.84 1.22
N ARG A 512 -22.07 -6.95 1.87
CA ARG A 512 -21.13 -7.97 1.36
C ARG A 512 -21.84 -9.30 1.19
N LEU A 513 -22.18 -9.65 -0.04
CA LEU A 513 -22.84 -10.91 -0.40
C LEU A 513 -21.75 -11.96 -0.62
N LYS A 514 -21.60 -12.91 0.32
CA LYS A 514 -20.56 -13.95 0.26
C LYS A 514 -20.99 -15.08 -0.67
N ILE A 515 -20.02 -15.70 -1.34
CA ILE A 515 -20.23 -16.92 -2.14
C ILE A 515 -19.77 -18.10 -1.29
N ASP A 516 -20.68 -19.03 -0.96
CA ASP A 516 -20.35 -20.27 -0.25
C ASP A 516 -19.59 -21.21 -1.18
N LEU A 517 -18.30 -21.36 -0.91
CA LEU A 517 -17.40 -22.21 -1.70
C LEU A 517 -17.73 -23.71 -1.61
N ASN A 518 -18.51 -24.12 -0.60
CA ASN A 518 -18.89 -25.52 -0.37
C ASN A 518 -20.29 -25.84 -0.91
N HIS A 519 -21.00 -24.88 -1.46
CA HIS A 519 -22.36 -25.09 -1.96
C HIS A 519 -22.35 -25.94 -3.23
N SER A 520 -23.31 -26.87 -3.33
CA SER A 520 -23.43 -27.82 -4.45
C SER A 520 -23.65 -27.15 -5.83
N ASP A 521 -24.21 -25.95 -5.86
CA ASP A 521 -24.48 -25.19 -7.08
C ASP A 521 -23.26 -24.40 -7.58
N LEU A 522 -22.19 -24.34 -6.80
CA LEU A 522 -20.95 -23.71 -7.24
C LEU A 522 -20.23 -24.64 -8.22
N LYS A 523 -20.51 -24.47 -9.51
CA LYS A 523 -19.81 -25.17 -10.59
C LYS A 523 -18.65 -24.30 -11.09
N GLY A 524 -17.41 -24.71 -10.84
CA GLY A 524 -16.22 -23.97 -11.24
C GLY A 524 -15.68 -23.07 -10.16
N SER A 525 -15.07 -21.93 -10.55
CA SER A 525 -14.52 -20.96 -9.60
C SER A 525 -15.59 -20.00 -9.07
N PHE A 526 -15.33 -19.39 -7.90
CA PHE A 526 -16.19 -18.32 -7.39
C PHE A 526 -16.28 -17.13 -8.35
N ARG A 527 -15.25 -16.96 -9.22
CA ARG A 527 -15.24 -15.91 -10.24
C ARG A 527 -16.25 -16.19 -11.33
N ASP A 528 -16.28 -17.40 -11.84
CA ASP A 528 -17.26 -17.79 -12.88
C ASP A 528 -18.68 -17.65 -12.36
N TYR A 529 -18.90 -18.02 -11.09
CA TYR A 529 -20.21 -17.87 -10.43
C TYR A 529 -20.57 -16.40 -10.22
N GLY A 530 -19.66 -15.58 -9.71
CA GLY A 530 -19.88 -14.15 -9.52
C GLY A 530 -20.15 -13.40 -10.84
N GLU A 531 -19.44 -13.73 -11.91
CA GLU A 531 -19.68 -13.17 -13.24
C GLU A 531 -21.06 -13.59 -13.80
N ALA A 532 -21.51 -14.82 -13.52
CA ALA A 532 -22.86 -15.26 -13.89
C ALA A 532 -23.94 -14.47 -13.13
N VAL A 533 -23.73 -14.20 -11.81
CA VAL A 533 -24.62 -13.33 -11.02
C VAL A 533 -24.71 -11.92 -11.62
N LEU A 534 -23.56 -11.31 -11.94
CA LEU A 534 -23.52 -9.96 -12.51
C LEU A 534 -24.21 -9.90 -13.87
N LYS A 535 -23.96 -10.88 -14.74
CA LYS A 535 -24.61 -10.94 -16.05
C LYS A 535 -26.13 -11.13 -15.95
N HIS A 536 -26.59 -11.95 -15.01
CA HIS A 536 -28.02 -12.14 -14.77
C HIS A 536 -28.67 -10.85 -14.26
N LEU A 537 -28.05 -10.18 -13.28
CA LEU A 537 -28.50 -8.89 -12.77
C LEU A 537 -28.62 -7.86 -13.91
N GLU A 538 -27.61 -7.76 -14.77
CA GLU A 538 -27.59 -6.86 -15.92
C GLU A 538 -28.79 -7.12 -16.88
N ASN A 539 -29.10 -8.38 -17.16
CA ASN A 539 -30.25 -8.74 -18.00
C ASN A 539 -31.59 -8.40 -17.32
N ARG A 540 -31.70 -8.60 -16.00
CA ARG A 540 -32.94 -8.32 -15.25
C ARG A 540 -33.25 -6.82 -15.19
N ILE A 541 -32.23 -5.98 -14.99
CA ILE A 541 -32.38 -4.51 -14.92
C ILE A 541 -32.94 -3.93 -16.20
N THR A 542 -32.58 -4.48 -17.37
CA THR A 542 -33.10 -3.98 -18.66
C THR A 542 -34.61 -4.15 -18.81
N LEU A 543 -35.25 -4.95 -17.96
CA LEU A 543 -36.71 -5.20 -17.97
C LEU A 543 -37.47 -4.21 -17.07
N ASP A 544 -36.79 -3.46 -16.20
CA ASP A 544 -37.40 -2.47 -15.30
C ASP A 544 -37.24 -1.05 -15.85
N PRO A 545 -38.31 -0.37 -16.24
CA PRO A 545 -38.23 0.97 -16.81
C PRO A 545 -37.77 2.04 -15.79
N ASN A 546 -37.82 1.76 -14.47
CA ASN A 546 -37.39 2.67 -13.42
C ASN A 546 -35.87 2.57 -13.14
N LEU A 547 -35.19 1.58 -13.72
CA LEU A 547 -33.78 1.33 -13.53
C LEU A 547 -33.02 1.59 -14.83
N LYS A 548 -31.91 2.30 -14.71
CA LYS A 548 -31.05 2.64 -15.85
C LYS A 548 -29.62 2.24 -15.58
N LYS A 549 -29.08 1.32 -16.39
CA LYS A 549 -27.67 0.98 -16.35
C LYS A 549 -26.80 2.18 -16.70
N ALA A 550 -25.69 2.36 -15.99
CA ALA A 550 -24.68 3.36 -16.33
C ALA A 550 -24.17 3.16 -17.76
N PRO A 551 -24.10 4.23 -18.59
CA PRO A 551 -23.69 4.11 -19.99
C PRO A 551 -22.22 3.66 -20.14
N VAL A 552 -21.39 4.04 -19.18
CA VAL A 552 -19.99 3.62 -19.07
C VAL A 552 -19.76 3.08 -17.67
N ASN A 553 -19.22 1.88 -17.59
CA ASN A 553 -18.88 1.23 -16.34
C ASN A 553 -17.73 0.24 -16.58
N TYR A 554 -16.74 0.24 -15.73
CA TYR A 554 -15.52 -0.52 -15.89
C TYR A 554 -15.43 -1.75 -14.99
N GLU A 555 -16.31 -1.86 -13.97
CA GLU A 555 -16.41 -3.05 -13.13
C GLU A 555 -17.84 -3.25 -12.61
N GLY A 556 -18.26 -4.52 -12.48
CA GLY A 556 -19.56 -4.88 -11.95
C GLY A 556 -20.75 -4.34 -12.75
N VAL A 557 -21.87 -4.11 -12.09
CA VAL A 557 -23.11 -3.58 -12.66
C VAL A 557 -23.55 -2.36 -11.85
N ARG A 558 -23.37 -1.16 -12.42
CA ARG A 558 -23.83 0.12 -11.83
C ARG A 558 -25.16 0.52 -12.45
N VAL A 559 -26.12 0.87 -11.61
CA VAL A 559 -27.50 1.19 -12.00
C VAL A 559 -27.99 2.38 -11.21
N SER A 560 -28.66 3.31 -11.89
CA SER A 560 -29.38 4.43 -11.28
C SER A 560 -30.89 4.18 -11.32
N GLY A 561 -31.61 4.60 -10.29
CA GLY A 561 -33.05 4.49 -10.17
C GLY A 561 -33.54 5.03 -8.83
N HIS A 562 -34.82 5.35 -8.71
CA HIS A 562 -35.46 5.84 -7.48
C HIS A 562 -34.68 7.00 -6.82
N GLY A 563 -34.08 7.90 -7.64
CA GLY A 563 -33.28 9.02 -7.15
C GLY A 563 -31.90 8.65 -6.60
N GLY A 564 -31.55 7.37 -6.60
CA GLY A 564 -30.27 6.87 -6.12
C GLY A 564 -29.57 5.94 -7.13
N TRP A 565 -28.60 5.19 -6.66
CA TRP A 565 -27.86 4.21 -7.46
C TRP A 565 -27.39 3.03 -6.61
N PHE A 566 -27.07 1.93 -7.29
CA PHE A 566 -26.32 0.82 -6.72
C PHE A 566 -25.20 0.37 -7.65
N LEU A 567 -24.18 -0.28 -7.07
CA LEU A 567 -23.13 -1.00 -7.78
C LEU A 567 -22.94 -2.37 -7.12
N LEU A 568 -23.22 -3.44 -7.85
CA LEU A 568 -22.81 -4.79 -7.48
C LEU A 568 -21.56 -5.17 -8.27
N ARG A 569 -20.50 -5.56 -7.60
CA ARG A 569 -19.23 -5.92 -8.24
C ARG A 569 -18.67 -7.21 -7.62
N LEU A 570 -17.75 -7.87 -8.32
CA LEU A 570 -17.03 -9.04 -7.81
C LEU A 570 -15.72 -8.61 -7.17
N SER A 571 -15.44 -9.10 -5.96
CA SER A 571 -14.13 -8.87 -5.32
C SER A 571 -13.00 -9.51 -6.13
N LEU A 572 -11.85 -8.84 -6.16
CA LEU A 572 -10.66 -9.35 -6.85
C LEU A 572 -10.01 -10.53 -6.11
N HIS A 573 -10.23 -10.66 -4.81
CA HIS A 573 -9.47 -11.57 -3.95
C HIS A 573 -10.37 -12.57 -3.21
N ASP A 574 -11.51 -12.12 -2.73
CA ASP A 574 -12.39 -12.87 -1.86
C ASP A 574 -13.62 -13.39 -2.60
N PRO A 575 -14.21 -14.51 -2.18
CA PRO A 575 -15.46 -15.03 -2.72
C PRO A 575 -16.66 -14.19 -2.22
N VAL A 576 -16.71 -12.91 -2.64
CA VAL A 576 -17.72 -11.94 -2.19
C VAL A 576 -18.08 -10.99 -3.32
N LEU A 577 -19.35 -10.61 -3.37
CA LEU A 577 -19.86 -9.51 -4.19
C LEU A 577 -20.19 -8.33 -3.27
N PRO A 578 -19.32 -7.31 -3.18
CA PRO A 578 -19.67 -6.05 -2.55
C PRO A 578 -20.77 -5.33 -3.32
N LEU A 579 -21.78 -4.86 -2.57
CA LEU A 579 -22.92 -4.10 -3.05
C LEU A 579 -22.93 -2.75 -2.37
N ASN A 580 -22.75 -1.68 -3.15
CA ASN A 580 -22.91 -0.31 -2.68
C ASN A 580 -24.27 0.22 -3.11
N ILE A 581 -25.01 0.84 -2.18
CA ILE A 581 -26.29 1.51 -2.44
C ILE A 581 -26.23 2.91 -1.85
N GLU A 582 -26.58 3.91 -2.64
CA GLU A 582 -26.82 5.28 -2.19
C GLU A 582 -28.19 5.77 -2.66
N ALA A 583 -28.91 6.47 -1.78
CA ALA A 583 -30.22 7.01 -2.10
C ALA A 583 -30.56 8.25 -1.25
N PRO A 584 -31.52 9.10 -1.71
CA PRO A 584 -31.95 10.28 -0.98
C PRO A 584 -32.85 9.96 0.23
N SER A 585 -33.43 8.75 0.27
CA SER A 585 -34.24 8.28 1.40
C SER A 585 -34.04 6.80 1.68
N LYS A 586 -34.44 6.34 2.87
CA LYS A 586 -34.44 4.93 3.24
C LYS A 586 -35.36 4.11 2.34
N GLU A 587 -36.54 4.64 2.03
CA GLU A 587 -37.50 3.98 1.16
C GLU A 587 -36.93 3.74 -0.24
N ASP A 588 -36.23 4.71 -0.79
CA ASP A 588 -35.64 4.60 -2.13
C ASP A 588 -34.44 3.63 -2.12
N ALA A 589 -33.65 3.62 -1.05
CA ALA A 589 -32.58 2.63 -0.87
C ALA A 589 -33.15 1.19 -0.79
N VAL A 590 -34.28 1.00 -0.08
CA VAL A 590 -34.96 -0.30 0.01
C VAL A 590 -35.52 -0.74 -1.35
N LYS A 591 -36.08 0.16 -2.17
CA LYS A 591 -36.52 -0.17 -3.53
C LYS A 591 -35.39 -0.68 -4.40
N LEU A 592 -34.22 -0.05 -4.32
CA LEU A 592 -33.00 -0.51 -5.00
C LEU A 592 -32.57 -1.88 -4.48
N GLY A 593 -32.57 -2.09 -3.15
CA GLY A 593 -32.26 -3.37 -2.51
C GLY A 593 -33.19 -4.50 -2.96
N LEU A 594 -34.50 -4.26 -3.03
CA LEU A 594 -35.51 -5.21 -3.49
C LEU A 594 -35.30 -5.62 -4.96
N ALA A 595 -34.94 -4.67 -5.83
CA ALA A 595 -34.62 -4.96 -7.22
C ALA A 595 -33.42 -5.92 -7.36
N ILE A 596 -32.39 -5.72 -6.54
CA ILE A 596 -31.21 -6.59 -6.50
C ILE A 596 -31.59 -7.96 -5.92
N GLN A 597 -32.31 -8.00 -4.78
CA GLN A 597 -32.76 -9.23 -4.14
C GLN A 597 -33.55 -10.11 -5.12
N ALA A 598 -34.50 -9.51 -5.86
CA ALA A 598 -35.27 -10.22 -6.88
C ALA A 598 -34.39 -10.80 -8.00
N ALA A 599 -33.30 -10.12 -8.37
CA ALA A 599 -32.38 -10.58 -9.41
C ALA A 599 -31.44 -11.67 -8.93
N VAL A 600 -30.97 -11.63 -7.66
CA VAL A 600 -29.98 -12.60 -7.16
C VAL A 600 -30.61 -13.82 -6.51
N LYS A 601 -31.93 -13.86 -6.35
CA LYS A 601 -32.68 -14.95 -5.67
C LYS A 601 -32.42 -16.36 -6.23
N GLU A 602 -32.08 -16.47 -7.50
CA GLU A 602 -31.82 -17.76 -8.18
C GLU A 602 -30.46 -18.36 -7.82
N PHE A 603 -29.58 -17.60 -7.19
CA PHE A 603 -28.20 -17.97 -6.93
C PHE A 603 -28.03 -18.47 -5.49
N SER A 604 -28.31 -19.75 -5.27
CA SER A 604 -28.37 -20.38 -3.94
C SER A 604 -27.03 -20.45 -3.19
N ALA A 605 -25.88 -20.42 -3.90
CA ALA A 605 -24.57 -20.29 -3.28
C ALA A 605 -24.20 -18.86 -2.86
N LEU A 606 -25.07 -17.87 -3.15
CA LEU A 606 -24.86 -16.50 -2.71
C LEU A 606 -25.58 -16.24 -1.38
N GLU A 607 -24.83 -15.92 -0.33
CA GLU A 607 -25.38 -15.55 0.98
C GLU A 607 -25.95 -14.13 0.91
N THR A 608 -27.28 -14.02 0.95
CA THR A 608 -28.00 -12.74 0.81
C THR A 608 -28.51 -12.17 2.13
N SER A 609 -28.21 -12.78 3.28
CA SER A 609 -28.74 -12.38 4.59
C SER A 609 -28.56 -10.89 4.89
N ALA A 610 -27.38 -10.31 4.60
CA ALA A 610 -27.15 -8.89 4.79
C ALA A 610 -28.07 -8.00 3.93
N LEU A 611 -28.42 -8.43 2.71
CA LEU A 611 -29.35 -7.73 1.83
C LEU A 611 -30.80 -7.93 2.31
N ASP A 612 -31.13 -9.14 2.76
CA ASP A 612 -32.46 -9.48 3.26
C ASP A 612 -32.79 -8.67 4.53
N ASP A 613 -31.83 -8.58 5.45
CA ASP A 613 -31.97 -7.76 6.66
C ASP A 613 -32.11 -6.27 6.31
N PHE A 614 -31.32 -5.78 5.33
CA PHE A 614 -31.39 -4.39 4.89
C PHE A 614 -32.76 -4.01 4.32
N VAL A 615 -33.36 -4.87 3.50
CA VAL A 615 -34.68 -4.58 2.89
C VAL A 615 -35.85 -4.81 3.86
N GLN A 616 -35.67 -5.61 4.93
CA GLN A 616 -36.69 -5.86 5.96
C GLN A 616 -36.75 -4.80 7.06
N GLN A 617 -35.72 -3.97 7.22
CA GLN A 617 -35.66 -2.89 8.21
C GLN A 617 -36.56 -1.71 7.80
N GLN A 618 -37.85 -1.92 7.67
CA GLN A 618 -38.83 -0.85 7.42
C GLN A 618 -39.05 0.05 8.64
#